data_91f10ce15162a1c728a83c65e1761bf3
#
_entry.id   91f10ce15162a1c728a83c65e1761bf3
#
_cell.length_a   1.000
_cell.length_b   1.000
_cell.length_c   1.000
_cell.angle_alpha   90.00
_cell.angle_beta   90.00
_cell.angle_gamma   90.00
#
_symmetry.space_group_name_H-M   'P 1'
#
loop_
_entity.id
_entity.type
_entity.pdbx_description
1 polymer ?
#
loop_
_entity_poly.entity_id
_entity_poly.type
_entity_poly.pdbx_seq_one_letter_code
_entity_poly.pdbx_strand_id
1 'polypeptide(L)'
;IIHVIDTSIATSFDMLYDNMVELIRQHGEVLLNGCETQAKDAGLESIKTILTKGVPKQVLSKKLHEHVQADLIVCGATGVNAVEQIFIGSNTDAIVRHAKCDVLVVRTPEQ
;
A
#
# COMPACT_ATOMS: atom_id res chain seq x y z
N ILE A 1 4.24 -6.58 5.11
CA ILE A 1 3.08 -5.98 4.42
C ILE A 1 2.96 -4.55 4.87
N ILE A 2 2.89 -3.63 3.93
CA ILE A 2 2.78 -2.21 4.26
C ILE A 2 1.55 -1.61 3.61
N HIS A 3 0.83 -0.79 4.36
CA HIS A 3 -0.30 -0.01 3.88
C HIS A 3 -0.11 1.46 4.24
N VAL A 4 -0.33 2.34 3.28
CA VAL A 4 -0.20 3.78 3.47
C VAL A 4 -1.58 4.43 3.49
N ILE A 5 -1.89 5.10 4.58
CA ILE A 5 -3.08 5.94 4.65
C ILE A 5 -2.81 7.22 3.88
N ASP A 6 -3.60 7.46 2.85
CA ASP A 6 -3.44 8.64 2.00
C ASP A 6 -3.92 9.89 2.72
N THR A 7 -3.00 10.78 3.03
CA THR A 7 -3.30 12.04 3.71
C THR A 7 -3.62 13.19 2.75
N SER A 8 -3.51 12.97 1.45
CA SER A 8 -3.77 14.02 0.46
C SER A 8 -5.26 14.37 0.33
N ILE A 9 -6.15 13.52 0.85
CA ILE A 9 -7.59 13.66 0.71
C ILE A 9 -8.19 14.64 1.73
N ALA A 10 -7.47 15.00 2.78
CA ALA A 10 -8.06 15.57 3.95
C ALA A 10 -7.48 16.95 4.25
N THR A 11 -8.04 17.99 3.67
CA THR A 11 -7.47 19.32 3.84
C THR A 11 -8.41 20.42 4.32
N SER A 12 -9.71 20.15 4.51
CA SER A 12 -10.61 21.33 4.58
C SER A 12 -11.55 21.44 5.79
N PHE A 13 -11.64 20.42 6.65
CA PHE A 13 -12.64 20.47 7.74
C PHE A 13 -12.12 19.80 9.00
N ASP A 14 -11.64 20.58 9.95
CA ASP A 14 -10.88 20.08 11.09
C ASP A 14 -11.61 19.01 11.92
N MET A 15 -12.89 19.18 12.25
CA MET A 15 -13.61 18.21 13.09
C MET A 15 -14.04 16.97 12.31
N LEU A 16 -14.50 17.16 11.07
CA LEU A 16 -14.82 16.04 10.17
C LEU A 16 -13.55 15.30 9.77
N TYR A 17 -12.46 16.03 9.67
CA TYR A 17 -11.16 15.48 9.35
C TYR A 17 -10.68 14.47 10.40
N ASP A 18 -10.73 14.83 11.67
CA ASP A 18 -10.27 13.95 12.75
C ASP A 18 -11.05 12.64 12.79
N ASN A 19 -12.39 12.71 12.63
CA ASN A 19 -13.23 11.53 12.58
C ASN A 19 -12.94 10.67 11.34
N MET A 20 -12.73 11.30 10.19
CA MET A 20 -12.36 10.58 8.96
C MET A 20 -11.02 9.90 9.07
N VAL A 21 -10.02 10.58 9.62
CA VAL A 21 -8.68 10.01 9.79
C VAL A 21 -8.75 8.76 10.68
N GLU A 22 -9.50 8.81 11.77
CA GLU A 22 -9.65 7.66 12.65
C GLU A 22 -10.36 6.49 11.96
N LEU A 23 -11.41 6.75 11.19
CA LEU A 23 -12.10 5.73 10.44
C LEU A 23 -11.21 5.11 9.36
N ILE A 24 -10.44 5.92 8.66
CA ILE A 24 -9.50 5.44 7.64
C ILE A 24 -8.39 4.62 8.29
N ARG A 25 -7.90 5.04 9.45
CA ARG A 25 -6.90 4.29 10.21
C ARG A 25 -7.44 2.92 10.62
N GLN A 26 -8.64 2.87 11.17
CA GLN A 26 -9.29 1.62 11.55
C GLN A 26 -9.48 0.70 10.35
N HIS A 27 -9.91 1.24 9.22
CA HIS A 27 -10.05 0.49 7.98
C HIS A 27 -8.72 -0.08 7.52
N GLY A 28 -7.66 0.71 7.61
CA GLY A 28 -6.30 0.26 7.26
C GLY A 28 -5.82 -0.88 8.14
N GLU A 29 -6.11 -0.82 9.44
CA GLU A 29 -5.76 -1.91 10.37
C GLU A 29 -6.52 -3.20 10.05
N VAL A 30 -7.80 -3.09 9.75
CA VAL A 30 -8.62 -4.26 9.36
C VAL A 30 -8.07 -4.87 8.06
N LEU A 31 -7.73 -4.03 7.10
CA LEU A 31 -7.15 -4.48 5.84
C LEU A 31 -5.83 -5.23 6.06
N LEU A 32 -4.92 -4.67 6.86
CA LEU A 32 -3.64 -5.30 7.17
C LEU A 32 -3.81 -6.61 7.92
N ASN A 33 -4.72 -6.66 8.88
CA ASN A 33 -5.01 -7.89 9.63
C ASN A 33 -5.53 -8.99 8.70
N GLY A 34 -6.37 -8.64 7.74
CA GLY A 34 -6.85 -9.58 6.73
C GLY A 34 -5.73 -10.11 5.85
N CYS A 35 -4.84 -9.25 5.42
CA CYS A 35 -3.67 -9.65 4.64
C CYS A 35 -2.72 -10.54 5.44
N GLU A 36 -2.51 -10.22 6.71
CA GLU A 36 -1.68 -11.05 7.59
C GLU A 36 -2.27 -12.45 7.74
N THR A 37 -3.57 -12.55 7.94
CA THR A 37 -4.27 -13.83 8.04
C THR A 37 -4.11 -14.64 6.75
N GLN A 38 -4.30 -14.01 5.59
CA GLN A 38 -4.10 -14.68 4.30
C GLN A 38 -2.66 -15.18 4.14
N ALA A 39 -1.70 -14.38 4.55
CA ALA A 39 -0.30 -14.78 4.45
C ALA A 39 0.02 -15.97 5.35
N LYS A 40 -0.50 -15.98 6.57
CA LYS A 40 -0.35 -17.12 7.48
C LYS A 40 -1.00 -18.38 6.94
N ASP A 41 -2.20 -18.24 6.40
CA ASP A 41 -2.93 -19.38 5.80
C ASP A 41 -2.19 -19.92 4.58
N ALA A 42 -1.44 -19.09 3.88
CA ALA A 42 -0.60 -19.51 2.76
C ALA A 42 0.74 -20.15 3.20
N GLY A 43 1.01 -20.22 4.50
CA GLY A 43 2.18 -20.89 5.04
C GLY A 43 3.34 -19.99 5.40
N LEU A 44 3.19 -18.68 5.35
CA LEU A 44 4.23 -17.74 5.78
C LEU A 44 4.28 -17.66 7.29
N GLU A 45 5.47 -17.79 7.85
CA GLU A 45 5.65 -17.81 9.30
C GLU A 45 6.08 -16.47 9.89
N SER A 46 6.94 -15.74 9.18
CA SER A 46 7.47 -14.47 9.66
C SER A 46 6.82 -13.32 8.91
N ILE A 47 5.82 -12.72 9.53
CA ILE A 47 5.03 -11.66 8.90
C ILE A 47 5.06 -10.42 9.79
N LYS A 48 5.34 -9.28 9.18
CA LYS A 48 5.25 -7.99 9.83
C LYS A 48 4.30 -7.09 9.03
N THR A 49 3.45 -6.39 9.73
CA THR A 49 2.56 -5.40 9.12
C THR A 49 2.95 -3.99 9.54
N ILE A 50 2.88 -3.07 8.62
CA ILE A 50 3.21 -1.65 8.86
C ILE A 50 2.06 -0.80 8.34
N LEU A 51 1.49 -0.02 9.22
CA LEU A 51 0.51 1.00 8.87
C LEU A 51 1.19 2.37 9.02
N THR A 52 1.25 3.11 7.95
CA THR A 52 1.85 4.45 7.95
C THR A 52 0.93 5.41 7.21
N LYS A 53 1.26 6.68 7.25
CA LYS A 53 0.46 7.71 6.58
C LYS A 53 1.36 8.60 5.74
N GLY A 54 0.78 9.21 4.72
CA GLY A 54 1.49 10.10 3.82
C GLY A 54 0.87 10.07 2.44
N VAL A 55 1.63 10.52 1.46
CA VAL A 55 1.27 10.38 0.06
C VAL A 55 1.78 9.02 -0.40
N PRO A 56 0.91 8.05 -0.74
CA PRO A 56 1.34 6.67 -1.04
C PRO A 56 2.44 6.60 -2.08
N LYS A 57 2.33 7.37 -3.13
CA LYS A 57 3.32 7.42 -4.19
C LYS A 57 4.72 7.76 -3.68
N GLN A 58 4.83 8.69 -2.74
CA GLN A 58 6.11 9.10 -2.17
C GLN A 58 6.61 8.12 -1.12
N VAL A 59 5.72 7.67 -0.24
CA VAL A 59 6.09 6.75 0.84
C VAL A 59 6.57 5.42 0.28
N LEU A 60 5.82 4.86 -0.67
CA LEU A 60 6.12 3.54 -1.23
C LEU A 60 7.30 3.55 -2.19
N SER A 61 7.61 4.68 -2.82
CA SER A 61 8.71 4.76 -3.76
C SER A 61 10.02 5.24 -3.13
N LYS A 62 9.97 6.36 -2.43
CA LYS A 62 11.18 7.04 -1.95
C LYS A 62 11.50 6.81 -0.48
N LYS A 63 10.48 6.61 0.34
CA LYS A 63 10.64 6.52 1.79
C LYS A 63 10.53 5.10 2.35
N LEU A 64 10.27 4.13 1.49
CA LEU A 64 10.08 2.75 1.94
C LEU A 64 11.30 2.21 2.68
N HIS A 65 12.49 2.55 2.22
CA HIS A 65 13.74 2.10 2.84
C HIS A 65 13.94 2.63 4.26
N GLU A 66 13.22 3.68 4.65
CA GLU A 66 13.24 4.19 6.02
C GLU A 66 12.47 3.28 6.98
N HIS A 67 11.56 2.47 6.45
CA HIS A 67 10.73 1.55 7.22
C HIS A 67 11.25 0.13 7.18
N VAL A 68 11.73 -0.32 6.03
CA VAL A 68 12.19 -1.69 5.82
C VAL A 68 13.37 -1.73 4.87
N GLN A 69 14.25 -2.71 5.10
CA GLN A 69 15.30 -3.06 4.14
C GLN A 69 14.77 -4.24 3.32
N ALA A 70 14.13 -3.93 2.22
CA ALA A 70 13.53 -4.95 1.36
C ALA A 70 14.52 -5.43 0.31
N ASP A 71 14.55 -6.73 0.08
CA ASP A 71 15.27 -7.35 -1.03
C ASP A 71 14.39 -7.46 -2.27
N LEU A 72 13.08 -7.49 -2.07
CA LEU A 72 12.08 -7.56 -3.13
C LEU A 72 10.82 -6.84 -2.69
N ILE A 73 10.30 -5.99 -3.56
CA ILE A 73 8.98 -5.38 -3.35
C ILE A 73 8.00 -6.10 -4.28
N VAL A 74 6.88 -6.54 -3.72
CA VAL A 74 5.78 -7.13 -4.49
C VAL A 74 4.60 -6.18 -4.42
N CYS A 75 4.08 -5.79 -5.57
CA CYS A 75 2.93 -4.89 -5.63
C CYS A 75 2.02 -5.25 -6.80
N GLY A 76 0.78 -4.78 -6.75
CA GLY A 76 -0.17 -4.97 -7.84
C GLY A 76 0.11 -4.01 -8.99
N ALA A 77 -0.24 -4.41 -10.19
CA ALA A 77 -0.05 -3.58 -11.38
C ALA A 77 -0.95 -2.34 -11.35
N THR A 78 -2.16 -2.48 -10.81
CA THR A 78 -3.18 -1.43 -10.80
C THR A 78 -3.90 -1.38 -9.46
N GLY A 79 -4.52 -0.24 -9.18
CA GLY A 79 -5.36 -0.10 -8.00
C GLY A 79 -6.75 -0.70 -8.18
N VAL A 80 -7.56 -0.58 -7.13
CA VAL A 80 -8.89 -1.22 -7.03
C VAL A 80 -9.87 -0.71 -8.08
N ASN A 81 -9.70 0.52 -8.52
CA ASN A 81 -10.60 1.19 -9.46
C ASN A 81 -10.08 1.23 -10.89
N ALA A 82 -9.10 0.38 -11.21
CA ALA A 82 -8.52 0.36 -12.53
C ALA A 82 -9.53 -0.17 -13.56
N VAL A 83 -9.72 0.60 -14.62
CA VAL A 83 -10.70 0.30 -15.67
C VAL A 83 -10.04 -0.44 -16.84
N GLU A 84 -8.75 -0.25 -17.03
CA GLU A 84 -8.00 -0.86 -18.11
C GLU A 84 -6.79 -1.62 -17.62
N GLN A 85 -6.63 -2.84 -18.11
CA GLN A 85 -5.56 -3.74 -17.65
C GLN A 85 -4.21 -3.47 -18.29
N ILE A 86 -4.16 -2.64 -19.31
CA ILE A 86 -2.92 -2.27 -19.99
C ILE A 86 -2.13 -1.19 -19.22
N PHE A 87 -2.78 -0.53 -18.27
CA PHE A 87 -2.13 0.51 -17.48
C PHE A 87 -1.43 -0.03 -16.25
N ILE A 88 -0.33 0.60 -15.91
CA ILE A 88 0.33 0.46 -14.61
C ILE A 88 -0.13 1.62 -13.75
N GLY A 89 -0.60 1.35 -12.54
CA GLY A 89 -1.03 2.38 -11.60
C GLY A 89 0.09 3.35 -11.24
N SER A 90 -0.28 4.57 -10.85
CA SER A 90 0.71 5.61 -10.56
C SER A 90 1.62 5.26 -9.40
N ASN A 91 1.11 4.59 -8.37
CA ASN A 91 1.92 4.15 -7.24
C ASN A 91 2.92 3.09 -7.67
N THR A 92 2.49 2.11 -8.45
CA THR A 92 3.35 1.05 -8.97
C THR A 92 4.43 1.62 -9.89
N ASP A 93 4.07 2.54 -10.76
CA ASP A 93 5.03 3.22 -11.64
C ASP A 93 6.12 3.91 -10.81
N ALA A 94 5.73 4.63 -9.76
CA ALA A 94 6.68 5.32 -8.89
C ALA A 94 7.58 4.34 -8.13
N ILE A 95 7.04 3.22 -7.66
CA ILE A 95 7.81 2.19 -6.98
C ILE A 95 8.87 1.62 -7.93
N VAL A 96 8.47 1.24 -9.14
CA VAL A 96 9.39 0.67 -10.14
C VAL A 96 10.52 1.64 -10.47
N ARG A 97 10.21 2.93 -10.59
CA ARG A 97 11.20 3.95 -10.95
C ARG A 97 12.20 4.26 -9.83
N HIS A 98 11.78 4.18 -8.58
CA HIS A 98 12.56 4.69 -7.46
C HIS A 98 12.97 3.64 -6.42
N ALA A 99 12.52 2.40 -6.55
CA ALA A 99 12.89 1.35 -5.62
C ALA A 99 14.40 1.09 -5.64
N LYS A 100 14.94 0.75 -4.47
CA LYS A 100 16.35 0.41 -4.31
C LYS A 100 16.61 -1.10 -4.37
N CYS A 101 15.58 -1.87 -4.69
CA CYS A 101 15.63 -3.32 -4.82
C CYS A 101 14.77 -3.76 -6.00
N ASP A 102 14.76 -5.04 -6.26
CA ASP A 102 13.91 -5.62 -7.30
C ASP A 102 12.43 -5.43 -6.96
N VAL A 103 11.61 -5.29 -7.99
CA VAL A 103 10.17 -5.11 -7.85
C VAL A 103 9.46 -6.15 -8.72
N LEU A 104 8.59 -6.93 -8.09
CA LEU A 104 7.70 -7.85 -8.79
C LEU A 104 6.32 -7.21 -8.88
N VAL A 105 5.87 -7.00 -10.10
CA VAL A 105 4.54 -6.43 -10.37
C VAL A 105 3.59 -7.57 -10.74
N VAL A 106 2.54 -7.73 -9.95
CA VAL A 106 1.58 -8.81 -10.13
C VAL A 106 0.30 -8.25 -10.76
N ARG A 107 -0.12 -8.88 -11.85
CA ARG A 107 -1.40 -8.54 -12.47
C ARG A 107 -2.48 -9.45 -11.95
N THR A 108 -3.63 -8.86 -11.62
CA THR A 108 -4.79 -9.64 -11.25
C THR A 108 -5.41 -10.24 -12.51
N PRO A 109 -5.74 -11.53 -12.49
CA PRO A 109 -6.42 -12.15 -13.64
C PRO A 109 -7.75 -11.48 -13.92
N GLU A 110 -8.15 -11.45 -15.20
CA GLU A 110 -9.49 -11.04 -15.60
C GLU A 110 -10.53 -11.96 -14.96
N GLN A 111 -11.57 -11.33 -14.45
CA GLN A 111 -12.72 -12.09 -13.96
C GLN A 111 -13.83 -12.08 -15.00
#